data_2eeb6819ef77deb94852a263dab41180
#
_entry.id   2eeb6819ef77deb94852a263dab41180
#
_cell.length_a   1.000
_cell.length_b   1.000
_cell.length_c   1.000
_cell.angle_alpha   90.00
_cell.angle_beta   90.00
_cell.angle_gamma   90.00
#
_symmetry.space_group_name_H-M   'P 1'
#
loop_
_entity.id
_entity.type
_entity.pdbx_description
1 polymer ?
#
loop_
_entity_poly.entity_id
_entity_poly.type
_entity_poly.pdbx_seq_one_letter_code
_entity_poly.pdbx_strand_id
1 'polypeptide(L)'
;MYAIHRLTSVTDLTVVDAILNFFEDDDTIRALKFTMLEAIISTIMTLLIGLPVAWYLGRYKWKNIRTIRALLSVPFVTPSIVVAMGFLMLIDPGGLLDTIGLDLRLETGRVGDLAEYTGWANPGHFIALIAAHVWFNLSLVMRFIEPTLSTMNQSWEEQIRFLPAGKTTYGRFRNLWLPILGPAALCSACLCFIFSFSSFALIKWLTPNQDNLETLMAKSGGSAGIYG
;
A
#
# COMPACT_ATOMS: atom_id res chain seq x y z
N MET A 1 8.28 22.64 7.61
CA MET A 1 8.43 24.07 7.96
C MET A 1 9.76 24.67 7.49
N TYR A 2 10.91 24.03 7.72
CA TYR A 2 12.24 24.49 7.29
C TYR A 2 12.41 24.57 5.75
N ALA A 3 11.90 23.60 5.02
CA ALA A 3 11.95 23.56 3.55
C ALA A 3 11.15 24.70 2.90
N ILE A 4 9.98 25.03 3.43
CA ILE A 4 9.13 26.13 2.94
C ILE A 4 9.81 27.47 3.20
N HIS A 5 10.44 27.64 4.37
CA HIS A 5 11.17 28.87 4.68
C HIS A 5 12.41 29.08 3.77
N ARG A 6 13.06 28.00 3.35
CA ARG A 6 14.21 28.07 2.42
C ARG A 6 13.77 28.39 0.98
N LEU A 7 12.63 27.86 0.54
CA LEU A 7 12.05 28.18 -0.77
C LEU A 7 11.64 29.65 -0.87
N THR A 8 11.02 30.19 0.19
CA THR A 8 10.61 31.60 0.22
C THR A 8 11.78 32.59 0.35
N SER A 9 12.91 32.18 0.96
CA SER A 9 14.08 33.06 1.10
C SER A 9 14.97 33.13 -0.13
N VAL A 10 14.88 32.15 -1.05
CA VAL A 10 15.70 32.10 -2.27
C VAL A 10 15.02 32.78 -3.48
N THR A 11 13.68 32.90 -3.47
CA THR A 11 12.93 33.35 -4.67
C THR A 11 11.97 34.50 -4.44
N ASP A 12 11.93 35.15 -3.25
CA ASP A 12 10.94 36.19 -2.88
C ASP A 12 9.46 35.76 -3.12
N LEU A 13 9.24 34.46 -3.33
CA LEU A 13 7.91 33.90 -3.54
C LEU A 13 7.15 33.82 -2.20
N THR A 14 5.94 34.32 -2.18
CA THR A 14 5.04 34.09 -1.04
C THR A 14 4.68 32.60 -0.96
N VAL A 15 4.33 32.10 0.23
CA VAL A 15 3.88 30.70 0.44
C VAL A 15 2.72 30.36 -0.49
N VAL A 16 1.88 31.34 -0.81
CA VAL A 16 0.74 31.18 -1.74
C VAL A 16 1.25 30.94 -3.17
N ASP A 17 2.22 31.71 -3.63
CA ASP A 17 2.80 31.54 -4.97
C ASP A 17 3.52 30.20 -5.09
N ALA A 18 4.19 29.74 -4.04
CA ALA A 18 4.83 28.42 -4.01
C ALA A 18 3.79 27.28 -4.10
N ILE A 19 2.63 27.44 -3.43
CA ILE A 19 1.52 26.47 -3.52
C ILE A 19 0.88 26.50 -4.91
N LEU A 20 0.66 27.68 -5.48
CA LEU A 20 0.08 27.83 -6.82
C LEU A 20 1.00 27.20 -7.88
N ASN A 21 2.28 27.52 -7.84
CA ASN A 21 3.28 26.94 -8.75
C ASN A 21 3.38 25.40 -8.61
N PHE A 22 3.20 24.88 -7.40
CA PHE A 22 3.16 23.42 -7.16
C PHE A 22 1.99 22.77 -7.92
N PHE A 23 0.83 23.41 -7.98
CA PHE A 23 -0.35 22.90 -8.70
C PHE A 23 -0.36 23.25 -10.19
N GLU A 24 0.49 24.14 -10.65
CA GLU A 24 0.64 24.49 -12.06
C GLU A 24 1.67 23.59 -12.78
N ASP A 25 2.56 22.93 -12.01
CA ASP A 25 3.58 22.04 -12.57
C ASP A 25 2.99 20.67 -12.95
N ASP A 26 2.98 20.38 -14.24
CA ASP A 26 2.42 19.13 -14.81
C ASP A 26 3.13 17.87 -14.27
N ASP A 27 4.42 17.95 -13.95
CA ASP A 27 5.18 16.83 -13.41
C ASP A 27 4.76 16.54 -11.99
N THR A 28 4.54 17.58 -11.21
CA THR A 28 4.03 17.48 -9.83
C THR A 28 2.62 16.90 -9.80
N ILE A 29 1.73 17.35 -10.70
CA ILE A 29 0.36 16.81 -10.78
C ILE A 29 0.39 15.33 -11.21
N ARG A 30 1.25 14.94 -12.15
CA ARG A 30 1.42 13.53 -12.55
C ARG A 30 1.92 12.67 -11.40
N ALA A 31 2.95 13.13 -10.68
CA ALA A 31 3.50 12.46 -9.52
C ALA A 31 2.44 12.31 -8.41
N LEU A 32 1.66 13.36 -8.14
CA LEU A 32 0.57 13.32 -7.17
C LEU A 32 -0.50 12.30 -7.54
N LYS A 33 -0.96 12.30 -8.81
CA LYS A 33 -1.95 11.34 -9.30
C LYS A 33 -1.45 9.90 -9.18
N PHE A 34 -0.19 9.65 -9.56
CA PHE A 34 0.42 8.33 -9.43
C PHE A 34 0.50 7.89 -7.97
N THR A 35 1.00 8.74 -7.07
CA THR A 35 1.11 8.46 -5.63
C THR A 35 -0.24 8.14 -5.01
N MET A 36 -1.27 8.96 -5.30
CA MET A 36 -2.63 8.74 -4.79
C MET A 36 -3.22 7.43 -5.29
N LEU A 37 -3.10 7.16 -6.58
CA LEU A 37 -3.66 5.95 -7.19
C LEU A 37 -2.98 4.69 -6.64
N GLU A 38 -1.66 4.70 -6.59
CA GLU A 38 -0.85 3.62 -6.05
C GLU A 38 -1.21 3.34 -4.58
N ALA A 39 -1.23 4.37 -3.73
CA ALA A 39 -1.56 4.24 -2.31
C ALA A 39 -2.99 3.71 -2.09
N ILE A 40 -3.97 4.16 -2.89
CA ILE A 40 -5.36 3.69 -2.80
C ILE A 40 -5.43 2.21 -3.22
N ILE A 41 -4.85 1.84 -4.35
CA ILE A 41 -4.89 0.46 -4.85
C ILE A 41 -4.17 -0.47 -3.86
N SER A 42 -2.97 -0.09 -3.39
CA SER A 42 -2.21 -0.86 -2.39
C SER A 42 -3.00 -1.08 -1.12
N THR A 43 -3.67 -0.03 -0.61
CA THR A 43 -4.50 -0.12 0.59
C THR A 43 -5.68 -1.06 0.39
N ILE A 44 -6.40 -0.93 -0.72
CA ILE A 44 -7.55 -1.80 -1.04
C ILE A 44 -7.09 -3.25 -1.16
N MET A 45 -6.02 -3.53 -1.90
CA MET A 45 -5.49 -4.88 -2.08
C MET A 45 -5.00 -5.48 -0.75
N THR A 46 -4.33 -4.67 0.07
CA THR A 46 -3.89 -5.09 1.41
C THR A 46 -5.09 -5.47 2.29
N LEU A 47 -6.16 -4.69 2.29
CA LEU A 47 -7.37 -5.01 3.05
C LEU A 47 -8.09 -6.24 2.50
N LEU A 48 -8.22 -6.36 1.17
CA LEU A 48 -8.87 -7.51 0.53
C LEU A 48 -8.18 -8.84 0.87
N ILE A 49 -6.86 -8.85 0.97
CA ILE A 49 -6.07 -10.04 1.34
C ILE A 49 -5.96 -10.16 2.86
N GLY A 50 -5.68 -9.05 3.54
CA GLY A 50 -5.39 -9.03 4.97
C GLY A 50 -6.58 -9.32 5.86
N LEU A 51 -7.77 -8.80 5.53
CA LEU A 51 -8.98 -9.04 6.34
C LEU A 51 -9.37 -10.52 6.41
N PRO A 52 -9.44 -11.28 5.29
CA PRO A 52 -9.71 -12.72 5.36
C PRO A 52 -8.64 -13.50 6.13
N VAL A 53 -7.35 -13.17 5.93
CA VAL A 53 -6.25 -13.82 6.65
C VAL A 53 -6.32 -13.52 8.14
N ALA A 54 -6.52 -12.25 8.52
CA ALA A 54 -6.68 -11.84 9.92
C ALA A 54 -7.90 -12.47 10.57
N TRP A 55 -9.03 -12.53 9.84
CA TRP A 55 -10.23 -13.24 10.29
C TRP A 55 -9.95 -14.69 10.61
N TYR A 56 -9.29 -15.40 9.68
CA TYR A 56 -9.00 -16.81 9.85
C TYR A 56 -8.07 -17.07 11.04
N LEU A 57 -7.03 -16.24 11.20
CA LEU A 57 -6.07 -16.36 12.31
C LEU A 57 -6.65 -15.94 13.66
N GLY A 58 -7.49 -14.91 13.71
CA GLY A 58 -8.10 -14.42 14.95
C GLY A 58 -9.26 -15.28 15.43
N ARG A 59 -9.95 -15.97 14.51
CA ARG A 59 -11.16 -16.73 14.83
C ARG A 59 -10.90 -18.16 15.25
N TYR A 60 -9.87 -18.78 14.69
CA TYR A 60 -9.55 -20.18 14.95
C TYR A 60 -8.36 -20.34 15.90
N LYS A 61 -8.38 -21.38 16.74
CA LYS A 61 -7.27 -21.70 17.64
C LYS A 61 -6.19 -22.47 16.88
N TRP A 62 -5.05 -21.86 16.70
CA TRP A 62 -3.90 -22.44 16.00
C TRP A 62 -2.86 -22.95 17.00
N LYS A 63 -2.33 -24.17 16.77
CA LYS A 63 -1.31 -24.77 17.63
C LYS A 63 -0.04 -23.90 17.74
N ASN A 64 0.35 -23.23 16.64
CA ASN A 64 1.59 -22.43 16.55
C ASN A 64 1.31 -20.95 16.20
N ILE A 65 0.24 -20.37 16.75
CA ILE A 65 -0.17 -18.99 16.44
C ILE A 65 0.96 -17.97 16.68
N ARG A 66 1.81 -18.17 17.69
CA ARG A 66 2.93 -17.27 17.99
C ARG A 66 3.95 -17.24 16.83
N THR A 67 4.30 -18.40 16.30
CA THR A 67 5.22 -18.51 15.15
C THR A 67 4.61 -17.89 13.89
N ILE A 68 3.33 -18.12 13.64
CA ILE A 68 2.61 -17.53 12.49
C ILE A 68 2.61 -15.99 12.61
N ARG A 69 2.30 -15.44 13.79
CA ARG A 69 2.37 -14.00 14.05
C ARG A 69 3.77 -13.43 13.86
N ALA A 70 4.81 -14.14 14.33
CA ALA A 70 6.19 -13.74 14.14
C ALA A 70 6.56 -13.70 12.65
N LEU A 71 6.22 -14.73 11.88
CA LEU A 71 6.45 -14.79 10.44
C LEU A 71 5.72 -13.67 9.69
N LEU A 72 4.46 -13.39 10.04
CA LEU A 72 3.69 -12.31 9.43
C LEU A 72 4.21 -10.90 9.80
N SER A 73 5.05 -10.79 10.83
CA SER A 73 5.70 -9.53 11.20
C SER A 73 7.04 -9.31 10.50
N VAL A 74 7.63 -10.34 9.89
CA VAL A 74 8.92 -10.27 9.16
C VAL A 74 8.90 -9.19 8.06
N PRO A 75 7.85 -9.07 7.24
CA PRO A 75 7.80 -8.04 6.21
C PRO A 75 8.07 -6.64 6.74
N PHE A 76 7.51 -6.30 7.88
CA PHE A 76 7.62 -4.96 8.46
C PHE A 76 9.03 -4.61 8.99
N VAL A 77 9.83 -5.63 9.29
CA VAL A 77 11.21 -5.48 9.79
C VAL A 77 12.23 -5.50 8.65
N THR A 78 11.83 -6.04 7.49
CA THR A 78 12.73 -6.19 6.34
C THR A 78 12.99 -4.83 5.69
N PRO A 79 14.26 -4.47 5.39
CA PRO A 79 14.56 -3.24 4.65
C PRO A 79 13.85 -3.20 3.30
N SER A 80 13.19 -2.09 2.98
CA SER A 80 12.38 -1.94 1.76
C SER A 80 13.18 -2.17 0.46
N ILE A 81 14.46 -1.82 0.45
CA ILE A 81 15.36 -2.07 -0.69
C ILE A 81 15.55 -3.56 -0.95
N VAL A 82 15.67 -4.39 0.10
CA VAL A 82 15.82 -5.85 -0.03
C VAL A 82 14.57 -6.45 -0.63
N VAL A 83 13.42 -5.96 -0.22
CA VAL A 83 12.12 -6.40 -0.77
C VAL A 83 11.99 -5.98 -2.22
N ALA A 84 12.32 -4.73 -2.56
CA ALA A 84 12.31 -4.26 -3.94
C ALA A 84 13.19 -5.14 -4.85
N MET A 85 14.42 -5.45 -4.41
CA MET A 85 15.32 -6.34 -5.15
C MET A 85 14.75 -7.76 -5.29
N GLY A 86 14.11 -8.29 -4.24
CA GLY A 86 13.44 -9.58 -4.29
C GLY A 86 12.31 -9.62 -5.32
N PHE A 87 11.48 -8.58 -5.37
CA PHE A 87 10.41 -8.48 -6.37
C PHE A 87 10.95 -8.27 -7.80
N LEU A 88 12.02 -7.50 -7.98
CA LEU A 88 12.69 -7.37 -9.27
C LEU A 88 13.21 -8.74 -9.75
N MET A 89 13.88 -9.51 -8.90
CA MET A 89 14.35 -10.84 -9.25
C MET A 89 13.21 -11.82 -9.61
N LEU A 90 12.01 -11.59 -9.12
CA LEU A 90 10.83 -12.39 -9.48
C LEU A 90 10.31 -12.07 -10.89
N ILE A 91 10.33 -10.79 -11.28
CA ILE A 91 9.71 -10.29 -12.53
C ILE A 91 10.71 -10.09 -13.67
N ASP A 92 12.02 -10.02 -13.37
CA ASP A 92 13.06 -9.81 -14.39
C ASP A 92 13.21 -10.98 -15.37
N PRO A 93 13.81 -10.77 -16.55
CA PRO A 93 14.12 -11.82 -17.53
C PRO A 93 14.90 -12.97 -16.87
N GLY A 94 14.39 -14.19 -16.98
CA GLY A 94 14.95 -15.37 -16.31
C GLY A 94 14.61 -15.45 -14.82
N GLY A 95 13.76 -14.60 -14.31
CA GLY A 95 13.23 -14.67 -12.95
C GLY A 95 12.28 -15.84 -12.72
N LEU A 96 11.87 -16.03 -11.46
CA LEU A 96 11.06 -17.18 -11.07
C LEU A 96 9.70 -17.20 -11.80
N LEU A 97 9.09 -16.03 -12.02
CA LEU A 97 7.81 -15.92 -12.73
C LEU A 97 7.94 -16.21 -14.22
N ASP A 98 9.05 -15.78 -14.82
CA ASP A 98 9.37 -16.06 -16.23
C ASP A 98 9.55 -17.57 -16.46
N THR A 99 10.25 -18.27 -15.54
CA THR A 99 10.47 -19.73 -15.63
C THR A 99 9.19 -20.56 -15.53
N ILE A 100 8.13 -20.04 -14.91
CA ILE A 100 6.81 -20.70 -14.85
C ILE A 100 5.83 -20.20 -15.94
N GLY A 101 6.33 -19.39 -16.89
CA GLY A 101 5.54 -18.88 -18.01
C GLY A 101 4.65 -17.68 -17.67
N LEU A 102 4.84 -17.05 -16.52
CA LEU A 102 4.14 -15.85 -16.08
C LEU A 102 5.01 -14.61 -16.40
N ASP A 103 4.98 -14.16 -17.64
CA ASP A 103 5.64 -12.90 -18.01
C ASP A 103 4.77 -11.70 -17.62
N LEU A 104 5.13 -11.06 -16.51
CA LEU A 104 4.46 -9.83 -16.04
C LEU A 104 5.00 -8.56 -16.70
N ARG A 105 6.05 -8.66 -17.52
CA ARG A 105 6.63 -7.51 -18.22
C ARG A 105 5.83 -7.08 -19.43
N LEU A 106 4.97 -7.91 -19.94
CA LEU A 106 4.01 -7.75 -21.03
C LEU A 106 4.23 -6.49 -21.89
N GLU A 107 5.25 -6.54 -22.72
CA GLU A 107 5.50 -5.53 -23.75
C GLU A 107 4.51 -5.67 -24.93
N THR A 108 3.85 -6.82 -25.01
CA THR A 108 2.97 -7.19 -26.11
C THR A 108 1.68 -7.82 -25.62
N GLY A 109 0.55 -7.24 -25.95
CA GLY A 109 -0.77 -7.77 -25.67
C GLY A 109 -1.65 -6.83 -24.83
N ARG A 110 -2.79 -7.34 -24.33
CA ARG A 110 -3.82 -6.56 -23.61
C ARG A 110 -3.32 -5.67 -22.45
N VAL A 111 -2.15 -5.95 -21.92
CA VAL A 111 -1.54 -5.15 -20.84
C VAL A 111 -0.68 -4.04 -21.41
N GLY A 112 -0.13 -4.20 -22.63
CA GLY A 112 0.49 -3.11 -23.40
C GLY A 112 -0.52 -1.98 -23.67
N ASP A 113 -1.76 -2.34 -24.03
CA ASP A 113 -2.85 -1.39 -24.24
C ASP A 113 -3.16 -0.62 -22.94
N LEU A 114 -3.08 -1.27 -21.77
CA LEU A 114 -3.24 -0.62 -20.47
C LEU A 114 -2.09 0.35 -20.18
N ALA A 115 -0.87 0.02 -20.57
CA ALA A 115 0.28 0.91 -20.42
C ALA A 115 0.14 2.17 -21.27
N GLU A 116 -0.32 2.03 -22.53
CA GLU A 116 -0.60 3.16 -23.41
C GLU A 116 -1.73 4.03 -22.84
N TYR A 117 -2.81 3.42 -22.34
CA TYR A 117 -3.94 4.14 -21.77
C TYR A 117 -3.60 4.84 -20.44
N THR A 118 -2.79 4.24 -19.59
CA THR A 118 -2.40 4.79 -18.28
C THR A 118 -1.15 5.66 -18.33
N GLY A 119 -0.41 5.64 -19.44
CA GLY A 119 0.90 6.29 -19.58
C GLY A 119 2.00 5.62 -18.73
N TRP A 120 1.79 4.38 -18.28
CA TRP A 120 2.76 3.64 -17.47
C TRP A 120 3.66 2.79 -18.35
N ALA A 121 4.96 3.03 -18.24
CA ALA A 121 5.95 2.39 -19.09
C ALA A 121 6.07 0.86 -18.89
N ASN A 122 5.61 0.31 -17.76
CA ASN A 122 5.65 -1.13 -17.49
C ASN A 122 4.61 -1.57 -16.45
N PRO A 123 3.47 -2.16 -16.87
CA PRO A 123 2.42 -2.62 -15.96
C PRO A 123 2.87 -3.71 -14.99
N GLY A 124 3.83 -4.56 -15.38
CA GLY A 124 4.38 -5.61 -14.51
C GLY A 124 5.10 -5.03 -13.30
N HIS A 125 5.86 -3.97 -13.49
CA HIS A 125 6.53 -3.25 -12.41
C HIS A 125 5.53 -2.60 -11.45
N PHE A 126 4.40 -2.08 -11.95
CA PHE A 126 3.34 -1.56 -11.10
C PHE A 126 2.68 -2.66 -10.27
N ILE A 127 2.41 -3.83 -10.87
CA ILE A 127 1.89 -5.00 -10.14
C ILE A 127 2.87 -5.44 -9.05
N ALA A 128 4.17 -5.48 -9.35
CA ALA A 128 5.19 -5.80 -8.36
C ALA A 128 5.25 -4.78 -7.22
N LEU A 129 5.10 -3.49 -7.52
CA LEU A 129 5.01 -2.42 -6.54
C LEU A 129 3.81 -2.61 -5.60
N ILE A 130 2.62 -2.87 -6.17
CA ILE A 130 1.42 -3.14 -5.37
C ILE A 130 1.61 -4.40 -4.52
N ALA A 131 2.16 -5.47 -5.09
CA ALA A 131 2.43 -6.71 -4.36
C ALA A 131 3.42 -6.52 -3.21
N ALA A 132 4.48 -5.72 -3.42
CA ALA A 132 5.45 -5.36 -2.38
C ALA A 132 4.79 -4.56 -1.25
N HIS A 133 3.94 -3.57 -1.57
CA HIS A 133 3.18 -2.82 -0.57
C HIS A 133 2.20 -3.70 0.20
N VAL A 134 1.48 -4.59 -0.50
CA VAL A 134 0.59 -5.58 0.15
C VAL A 134 1.40 -6.45 1.12
N TRP A 135 2.54 -6.96 0.68
CA TRP A 135 3.41 -7.80 1.50
C TRP A 135 3.88 -7.08 2.78
N PHE A 136 4.30 -5.80 2.69
CA PHE A 136 4.66 -4.99 3.84
C PHE A 136 3.47 -4.70 4.76
N ASN A 137 2.39 -4.21 4.18
CA ASN A 137 1.25 -3.67 4.92
C ASN A 137 0.33 -4.76 5.48
N LEU A 138 0.45 -6.01 5.00
CA LEU A 138 -0.31 -7.14 5.52
C LEU A 138 -0.15 -7.30 7.04
N SER A 139 1.08 -7.08 7.54
CA SER A 139 1.39 -7.13 8.98
C SER A 139 0.62 -6.10 9.80
N LEU A 140 0.30 -4.92 9.23
CA LEU A 140 -0.50 -3.88 9.89
C LEU A 140 -1.95 -4.35 10.06
N VAL A 141 -2.55 -4.87 9.00
CA VAL A 141 -3.92 -5.39 9.06
C VAL A 141 -4.03 -6.49 10.12
N MET A 142 -3.04 -7.39 10.16
CA MET A 142 -2.99 -8.46 11.15
C MET A 142 -2.93 -7.91 12.58
N ARG A 143 -2.13 -6.87 12.84
CA ARG A 143 -1.95 -6.28 14.17
C ARG A 143 -3.21 -5.60 14.72
N PHE A 144 -4.08 -5.07 13.86
CA PHE A 144 -5.33 -4.42 14.28
C PHE A 144 -6.52 -5.36 14.32
N ILE A 145 -6.64 -6.24 13.35
CA ILE A 145 -7.85 -7.07 13.18
C ILE A 145 -7.79 -8.34 14.03
N GLU A 146 -6.67 -9.06 14.02
CA GLU A 146 -6.54 -10.34 14.72
C GLU A 146 -6.76 -10.22 16.23
N PRO A 147 -6.17 -9.24 16.97
CA PRO A 147 -6.45 -9.07 18.40
C PRO A 147 -7.93 -8.77 18.68
N THR A 148 -8.55 -7.93 17.86
CA THR A 148 -9.98 -7.59 18.00
C THR A 148 -10.85 -8.84 17.90
N LEU A 149 -10.54 -9.74 16.95
CA LEU A 149 -11.25 -11.02 16.80
C LEU A 149 -10.95 -12.02 17.92
N SER A 150 -9.69 -12.10 18.36
CA SER A 150 -9.27 -13.06 19.39
C SER A 150 -9.84 -12.74 20.77
N THR A 151 -10.13 -11.48 21.05
CA THR A 151 -10.74 -11.01 22.31
C THR A 151 -12.25 -11.00 22.28
N MET A 152 -12.87 -11.20 21.12
CA MET A 152 -14.31 -11.18 20.96
C MET A 152 -14.97 -12.40 21.61
N ASN A 153 -16.03 -12.16 22.40
CA ASN A 153 -16.80 -13.24 23.02
C ASN A 153 -17.63 -13.97 21.96
N GLN A 154 -17.45 -15.28 21.86
CA GLN A 154 -18.19 -16.15 20.92
C GLN A 154 -19.70 -16.14 21.17
N SER A 155 -20.13 -15.90 22.40
CA SER A 155 -21.56 -15.84 22.74
C SER A 155 -22.30 -14.71 21.99
N TRP A 156 -21.62 -13.64 21.59
CA TRP A 156 -22.24 -12.57 20.81
C TRP A 156 -22.70 -13.04 19.42
N GLU A 157 -21.94 -13.93 18.79
CA GLU A 157 -22.36 -14.51 17.51
C GLU A 157 -23.57 -15.44 17.67
N GLU A 158 -23.65 -16.16 18.76
CA GLU A 158 -24.79 -17.01 19.04
C GLU A 158 -26.03 -16.16 19.34
N GLN A 159 -25.90 -15.16 20.21
CA GLN A 159 -27.00 -14.28 20.59
C GLN A 159 -27.59 -13.52 19.39
N ILE A 160 -26.75 -12.97 18.49
CA ILE A 160 -27.25 -12.22 17.34
C ILE A 160 -28.06 -13.11 16.37
N ARG A 161 -27.81 -14.43 16.33
CA ARG A 161 -28.59 -15.36 15.48
C ARG A 161 -30.05 -15.47 15.92
N PHE A 162 -30.34 -15.22 17.19
CA PHE A 162 -31.70 -15.23 17.72
C PHE A 162 -32.44 -13.91 17.47
N LEU A 163 -31.72 -12.85 17.14
CA LEU A 163 -32.32 -11.55 16.82
C LEU A 163 -32.73 -11.47 15.34
N PRO A 164 -33.84 -10.76 15.01
CA PRO A 164 -34.24 -10.56 13.63
C PRO A 164 -33.14 -9.99 12.74
N ALA A 165 -32.29 -9.09 13.30
CA ALA A 165 -31.16 -8.46 12.63
C ALA A 165 -30.01 -9.44 12.27
N GLY A 166 -29.94 -10.59 12.93
CA GLY A 166 -28.86 -11.57 12.73
C GLY A 166 -29.27 -12.85 11.99
N LYS A 167 -30.52 -12.96 11.55
CA LYS A 167 -31.03 -14.14 10.82
C LYS A 167 -30.28 -14.39 9.51
N THR A 168 -29.86 -13.34 8.81
CA THR A 168 -29.10 -13.45 7.56
C THR A 168 -27.59 -13.23 7.80
N THR A 169 -26.76 -13.80 6.93
CA THR A 169 -25.30 -13.58 6.97
C THR A 169 -24.95 -12.10 6.80
N TYR A 170 -25.65 -11.40 5.91
CA TYR A 170 -25.50 -9.96 5.74
C TYR A 170 -25.92 -9.18 6.98
N GLY A 171 -27.01 -9.56 7.63
CA GLY A 171 -27.46 -8.95 8.89
C GLY A 171 -26.42 -9.09 10.00
N ARG A 172 -25.81 -10.27 10.15
CA ARG A 172 -24.71 -10.49 11.12
C ARG A 172 -23.49 -9.64 10.78
N PHE A 173 -23.12 -9.60 9.49
CA PHE A 173 -22.00 -8.78 9.05
C PHE A 173 -22.23 -7.30 9.39
N ARG A 174 -23.37 -6.74 9.02
CA ARG A 174 -23.67 -5.32 9.23
C ARG A 174 -23.84 -4.94 10.71
N ASN A 175 -24.49 -5.78 11.50
CA ASN A 175 -24.90 -5.43 12.88
C ASN A 175 -23.95 -5.93 13.96
N LEU A 176 -23.07 -6.88 13.66
CA LEU A 176 -22.07 -7.40 14.61
C LEU A 176 -20.64 -7.12 14.13
N TRP A 177 -20.27 -7.64 12.95
CA TRP A 177 -18.89 -7.61 12.51
C TRP A 177 -18.42 -6.23 12.09
N LEU A 178 -19.21 -5.50 11.34
CA LEU A 178 -18.86 -4.17 10.85
C LEU A 178 -18.63 -3.16 11.99
N PRO A 179 -19.49 -3.03 13.02
CA PRO A 179 -19.23 -2.13 14.14
C PRO A 179 -18.04 -2.54 15.01
N ILE A 180 -17.73 -3.83 15.12
CA ILE A 180 -16.60 -4.31 15.93
C ILE A 180 -15.28 -4.18 15.17
N LEU A 181 -15.24 -4.61 13.92
CA LEU A 181 -14.03 -4.61 13.11
C LEU A 181 -13.80 -3.31 12.33
N GLY A 182 -14.86 -2.54 12.09
CA GLY A 182 -14.80 -1.31 11.29
C GLY A 182 -13.75 -0.32 11.78
N PRO A 183 -13.71 0.06 13.07
CA PRO A 183 -12.68 0.96 13.58
C PRO A 183 -11.26 0.42 13.40
N ALA A 184 -11.04 -0.87 13.67
CA ALA A 184 -9.73 -1.52 13.50
C ALA A 184 -9.33 -1.59 12.01
N ALA A 185 -10.29 -1.91 11.13
CA ALA A 185 -10.08 -1.92 9.69
C ALA A 185 -9.78 -0.51 9.14
N LEU A 186 -10.48 0.51 9.63
CA LEU A 186 -10.23 1.91 9.24
C LEU A 186 -8.84 2.36 9.69
N CYS A 187 -8.46 2.09 10.94
CA CYS A 187 -7.11 2.42 11.42
C CYS A 187 -6.03 1.73 10.60
N SER A 188 -6.19 0.43 10.31
CA SER A 188 -5.23 -0.28 9.45
C SER A 188 -5.20 0.28 8.02
N ALA A 189 -6.36 0.64 7.46
CA ALA A 189 -6.46 1.26 6.13
C ALA A 189 -5.72 2.60 6.07
N CYS A 190 -5.93 3.48 7.05
CA CYS A 190 -5.23 4.77 7.13
C CYS A 190 -3.72 4.60 7.21
N LEU A 191 -3.25 3.64 8.04
CA LEU A 191 -1.81 3.37 8.14
C LEU A 191 -1.24 2.76 6.84
N CYS A 192 -1.93 1.79 6.24
CA CYS A 192 -1.53 1.23 4.94
C CYS A 192 -1.43 2.32 3.87
N PHE A 193 -2.41 3.22 3.83
CA PHE A 193 -2.41 4.34 2.89
C PHE A 193 -1.21 5.27 3.13
N ILE A 194 -0.95 5.68 4.39
CA ILE A 194 0.16 6.57 4.72
C ILE A 194 1.50 5.93 4.36
N PHE A 195 1.71 4.65 4.69
CA PHE A 195 2.96 3.96 4.38
C PHE A 195 3.16 3.73 2.88
N SER A 196 2.11 3.46 2.12
CA SER A 196 2.19 3.37 0.66
C SER A 196 2.43 4.75 0.05
N PHE A 197 1.72 5.78 0.50
CA PHE A 197 1.84 7.16 0.02
C PHE A 197 3.25 7.73 0.22
N SER A 198 3.90 7.43 1.36
CA SER A 198 5.25 7.87 1.71
C SER A 198 6.34 6.86 1.34
N SER A 199 6.12 6.04 0.32
CA SER A 199 7.06 4.99 -0.08
C SER A 199 8.05 5.48 -1.13
N PHE A 200 9.25 5.89 -0.70
CA PHE A 200 10.33 6.28 -1.60
C PHE A 200 11.06 5.08 -2.22
N ALA A 201 11.53 4.16 -1.36
CA ALA A 201 12.48 3.13 -1.81
C ALA A 201 11.85 2.11 -2.76
N LEU A 202 10.61 1.68 -2.50
CA LEU A 202 9.93 0.71 -3.37
C LEU A 202 9.66 1.32 -4.75
N ILE A 203 9.15 2.54 -4.81
CA ILE A 203 8.85 3.22 -6.07
C ILE A 203 10.12 3.48 -6.86
N LYS A 204 11.17 3.99 -6.20
CA LYS A 204 12.46 4.27 -6.83
C LYS A 204 13.06 3.06 -7.54
N TRP A 205 12.93 1.87 -6.95
CA TRP A 205 13.54 0.65 -7.48
C TRP A 205 12.59 -0.17 -8.37
N LEU A 206 11.31 -0.24 -8.02
CA LEU A 206 10.35 -1.05 -8.78
C LEU A 206 9.76 -0.29 -9.98
N THR A 207 9.64 1.03 -9.91
CA THR A 207 9.09 1.84 -11.00
C THR A 207 10.01 3.02 -11.36
N PRO A 208 11.24 2.76 -11.85
CA PRO A 208 12.27 3.80 -12.04
C PRO A 208 11.87 4.91 -13.02
N ASN A 209 10.91 4.64 -13.91
CA ASN A 209 10.42 5.58 -14.91
C ASN A 209 9.18 6.37 -14.44
N GLN A 210 8.75 6.18 -13.20
CA GLN A 210 7.63 6.90 -12.61
C GLN A 210 8.11 7.65 -11.38
N ASP A 211 7.76 8.92 -11.30
CA ASP A 211 8.02 9.72 -10.13
C ASP A 211 6.78 9.77 -9.23
N ASN A 212 7.00 9.54 -7.94
CA ASN A 212 6.05 9.91 -6.90
C ASN A 212 6.47 11.24 -6.27
N LEU A 213 5.65 11.78 -5.38
CA LEU A 213 5.95 13.04 -4.71
C LEU A 213 7.29 13.02 -3.98
N GLU A 214 7.64 11.91 -3.31
CA GLU A 214 8.90 11.80 -2.57
C GLU A 214 10.12 11.70 -3.49
N THR A 215 10.03 10.96 -4.61
CA THR A 215 11.12 10.90 -5.60
C THR A 215 11.32 12.23 -6.30
N LEU A 216 10.25 12.96 -6.59
CA LEU A 216 10.30 14.30 -7.16
C LEU A 216 10.98 15.29 -6.19
N MET A 217 10.57 15.27 -4.91
CA MET A 217 11.20 16.09 -3.87
C MET A 217 12.68 15.75 -3.66
N ALA A 218 13.06 14.49 -3.73
CA ALA A 218 14.45 14.06 -3.63
C ALA A 218 15.29 14.54 -4.82
N LYS A 219 14.74 14.54 -6.03
CA LYS A 219 15.40 15.06 -7.23
C LYS A 219 15.60 16.58 -7.13
N SER A 220 14.56 17.32 -6.74
CA SER A 220 14.63 18.78 -6.59
C SER A 220 15.57 19.21 -5.47
N GLY A 221 15.57 18.49 -4.32
CA GLY A 221 16.50 18.74 -3.21
C GLY A 221 17.95 18.44 -3.55
N GLY A 222 18.21 17.40 -4.36
CA GLY A 222 19.55 17.05 -4.83
C GLY A 222 20.13 18.09 -5.81
N SER A 223 19.32 18.65 -6.68
CA SER A 223 19.75 19.71 -7.62
C SER A 223 20.07 21.02 -6.92
N ALA A 224 19.38 21.35 -5.83
CA ALA A 224 19.64 22.56 -5.04
C ALA A 224 20.92 22.46 -4.18
N GLY A 225 21.41 21.25 -3.91
CA GLY A 225 22.63 21.02 -3.10
C GLY A 225 23.95 21.03 -3.89
N ILE A 226 23.89 21.01 -5.24
CA ILE A 226 25.10 20.95 -6.11
C ILE A 226 25.60 22.35 -6.48
N TYR A 227 24.81 23.40 -6.27
CA TYR A 227 25.14 24.80 -6.60
C TYR A 227 25.20 25.73 -5.36
N GLY A 228 25.36 25.18 -4.16
CA GLY A 228 25.52 25.93 -2.92
C GLY A 228 26.91 25.80 -2.32
#